data_dfa0e8dfa0e13335f6a02093830fb739
#
_entry.id   dfa0e8dfa0e13335f6a02093830fb739
#
_cell.length_a   1.000
_cell.length_b   1.000
_cell.length_c   1.000
_cell.angle_alpha   90.00
_cell.angle_beta   90.00
_cell.angle_gamma   90.00
#
_symmetry.space_group_name_H-M   'P 1'
#
loop_
_entity.id
_entity.type
_entity.pdbx_description
1 polymer ?
#
loop_
_entity_poly.entity_id
_entity_poly.type
_entity_poly.pdbx_seq_one_letter_code
_entity_poly.pdbx_strand_id
1 'polypeptide(L)'
;MKILLALDDNPRTVDRALSLAREWGATLNALFVIDETWDVFTGHDWLSGCSARIGFLEYMQALETQEAAATARLYKEQAADIPGELLIASGDVVEEIRKEAANGYDLLILSNPLRRGLEIMRDAVTRVAKKPPCDVLLIMAAEKL
;
A
#
# COMPACT_ATOMS: atom_id res chain seq x y z
N MET A 1 -14.21 -9.16 -9.31
CA MET A 1 -14.04 -8.14 -8.29
C MET A 1 -12.58 -7.73 -8.21
N LYS A 2 -12.34 -6.47 -8.04
CA LYS A 2 -10.98 -5.91 -8.01
C LYS A 2 -10.78 -5.13 -6.72
N ILE A 3 -9.78 -5.53 -5.94
CA ILE A 3 -9.52 -4.97 -4.61
C ILE A 3 -8.17 -4.26 -4.62
N LEU A 4 -8.13 -3.08 -4.01
CA LEU A 4 -6.88 -2.36 -3.81
C LEU A 4 -6.53 -2.38 -2.32
N LEU A 5 -5.32 -2.80 -2.00
CA LEU A 5 -4.80 -2.73 -0.64
C LEU A 5 -3.81 -1.59 -0.55
N ALA A 6 -4.08 -0.64 0.35
CA ALA A 6 -3.08 0.38 0.66
C ALA A 6 -2.07 -0.28 1.58
N LEU A 7 -0.96 -0.72 1.00
CA LEU A 7 0.01 -1.55 1.71
C LEU A 7 0.76 -0.74 2.76
N ASP A 8 0.75 -1.23 3.98
CA ASP A 8 1.53 -0.66 5.06
C ASP A 8 2.13 -1.83 5.85
N ASP A 9 2.71 -1.56 7.01
CA ASP A 9 3.39 -2.61 7.75
C ASP A 9 2.50 -3.27 8.81
N ASN A 10 1.19 -3.09 8.72
CA ASN A 10 0.28 -3.74 9.62
C ASN A 10 -0.07 -5.14 9.09
N PRO A 11 0.45 -6.21 9.71
CA PRO A 11 0.21 -7.55 9.19
C PRO A 11 -1.24 -7.96 9.21
N ARG A 12 -2.03 -7.43 10.13
CA ARG A 12 -3.43 -7.76 10.20
C ARG A 12 -4.20 -7.30 8.97
N THR A 13 -3.86 -6.11 8.46
CA THR A 13 -4.50 -5.59 7.26
C THR A 13 -4.14 -6.43 6.05
N VAL A 14 -2.88 -6.81 5.94
CA VAL A 14 -2.44 -7.65 4.84
C VAL A 14 -3.15 -8.99 4.88
N ASP A 15 -3.19 -9.63 6.05
CA ASP A 15 -3.85 -10.93 6.19
C ASP A 15 -5.32 -10.85 5.80
N ARG A 16 -5.99 -9.80 6.21
CA ARG A 16 -7.41 -9.62 5.88
C ARG A 16 -7.61 -9.47 4.37
N ALA A 17 -6.76 -8.66 3.74
CA ALA A 17 -6.87 -8.45 2.31
C ALA A 17 -6.64 -9.75 1.55
N LEU A 18 -5.64 -10.53 1.96
CA LEU A 18 -5.36 -11.80 1.32
C LEU A 18 -6.51 -12.78 1.49
N SER A 19 -7.06 -12.86 2.70
CA SER A 19 -8.19 -13.74 2.98
C SER A 19 -9.40 -13.40 2.14
N LEU A 20 -9.74 -12.12 2.06
CA LEU A 20 -10.89 -11.70 1.28
C LEU A 20 -10.69 -11.96 -0.20
N ALA A 21 -9.50 -11.70 -0.71
CA ALA A 21 -9.23 -11.94 -2.12
C ALA A 21 -9.36 -13.43 -2.45
N ARG A 22 -8.87 -14.30 -1.58
CA ARG A 22 -8.99 -15.73 -1.80
C ARG A 22 -10.43 -16.19 -1.71
N GLU A 23 -11.14 -15.70 -0.70
CA GLU A 23 -12.52 -16.10 -0.47
C GLU A 23 -13.43 -15.68 -1.62
N TRP A 24 -13.21 -14.50 -2.17
CA TRP A 24 -14.06 -13.96 -3.23
C TRP A 24 -13.54 -14.24 -4.63
N GLY A 25 -12.39 -14.86 -4.74
CA GLY A 25 -11.77 -15.07 -6.05
C GLY A 25 -11.46 -13.76 -6.75
N ALA A 26 -11.04 -12.77 -5.99
CA ALA A 26 -10.84 -11.42 -6.51
C ALA A 26 -9.40 -11.19 -6.94
N THR A 27 -9.22 -10.18 -7.80
CA THR A 27 -7.90 -9.66 -8.11
C THR A 27 -7.50 -8.69 -7.02
N LEU A 28 -6.31 -8.84 -6.47
CA LEU A 28 -5.82 -7.97 -5.42
C LEU A 28 -4.56 -7.26 -5.88
N ASN A 29 -4.65 -5.94 -5.98
CA ASN A 29 -3.48 -5.11 -6.22
C ASN A 29 -3.13 -4.43 -4.92
N ALA A 30 -1.83 -4.37 -4.61
CA ALA A 30 -1.37 -3.62 -3.45
C ALA A 30 -0.62 -2.41 -3.95
N LEU A 31 -0.86 -1.27 -3.33
CA LEU A 31 -0.17 -0.04 -3.66
C LEU A 31 0.73 0.36 -2.51
N PHE A 32 2.01 0.50 -2.80
CA PHE A 32 2.98 0.98 -1.83
C PHE A 32 3.45 2.34 -2.30
N VAL A 33 3.24 3.36 -1.46
CA VAL A 33 3.56 4.74 -1.84
C VAL A 33 4.85 5.15 -1.15
N ILE A 34 5.78 5.69 -1.91
CA ILE A 34 7.03 6.21 -1.39
C ILE A 34 6.87 7.71 -1.26
N ASP A 35 6.90 8.19 -0.03
CA ASP A 35 6.77 9.60 0.21
C ASP A 35 8.13 10.20 0.52
N GLU A 36 8.12 11.46 0.87
CA GLU A 36 9.33 12.22 1.13
C GLU A 36 10.22 11.60 2.20
N THR A 37 9.60 11.07 3.24
CA THR A 37 10.33 10.50 4.35
C THR A 37 11.20 9.33 3.91
N TRP A 38 10.63 8.48 3.07
CA TRP A 38 11.35 7.30 2.60
C TRP A 38 12.40 7.66 1.58
N ASP A 39 12.10 8.65 0.76
CA ASP A 39 13.04 9.15 -0.22
C ASP A 39 14.32 9.66 0.46
N VAL A 40 14.14 10.38 1.55
CA VAL A 40 15.28 10.89 2.31
C VAL A 40 16.15 9.75 2.84
N PHE A 41 15.52 8.70 3.35
CA PHE A 41 16.25 7.57 3.87
C PHE A 41 17.06 6.85 2.80
N THR A 42 16.53 6.77 1.60
CA THR A 42 17.22 6.06 0.52
C THR A 42 18.33 6.89 -0.07
N GLY A 43 18.22 8.21 0.01
CA GLY A 43 19.21 9.08 -0.58
C GLY A 43 19.19 9.06 -2.09
N HIS A 44 18.13 8.56 -2.69
CA HIS A 44 18.02 8.45 -4.13
C HIS A 44 17.09 9.53 -4.68
N ASP A 45 17.55 10.20 -5.70
CA ASP A 45 16.75 11.22 -6.34
C ASP A 45 15.95 10.70 -7.50
N TRP A 46 16.19 9.46 -7.89
CA TRP A 46 15.55 8.95 -9.09
C TRP A 46 14.02 8.84 -8.97
N LEU A 47 13.51 8.91 -7.75
CA LEU A 47 12.06 8.95 -7.54
C LEU A 47 11.51 10.36 -7.46
N SER A 48 12.39 11.34 -7.37
CA SER A 48 11.96 12.73 -7.24
C SER A 48 11.21 13.17 -8.48
N GLY A 49 10.03 13.73 -8.27
CA GLY A 49 9.22 14.22 -9.37
C GLY A 49 8.60 13.13 -10.20
N CYS A 50 8.79 11.89 -9.84
CA CYS A 50 8.23 10.77 -10.57
C CYS A 50 6.97 10.29 -9.89
N SER A 51 5.84 10.38 -10.60
CA SER A 51 4.59 9.85 -10.06
C SER A 51 4.18 8.57 -10.76
N ALA A 52 5.02 8.07 -11.65
CA ALA A 52 4.73 6.86 -12.38
C ALA A 52 5.09 5.64 -11.56
N ARG A 53 4.48 4.54 -11.89
CA ARG A 53 4.83 3.26 -11.29
C ARG A 53 6.20 2.83 -11.75
N ILE A 54 6.93 2.16 -10.88
CA ILE A 54 8.24 1.62 -11.22
C ILE A 54 8.23 0.12 -11.00
N GLY A 55 9.20 -0.56 -11.62
CA GLY A 55 9.28 -1.99 -11.51
C GLY A 55 9.69 -2.44 -10.11
N PHE A 56 9.15 -3.57 -9.70
CA PHE A 56 9.42 -4.10 -8.37
C PHE A 56 10.92 -4.35 -8.17
N LEU A 57 11.56 -4.96 -9.15
CA LEU A 57 12.99 -5.28 -9.02
C LEU A 57 13.86 -4.04 -8.93
N GLU A 58 13.53 -3.02 -9.72
CA GLU A 58 14.26 -1.76 -9.66
C GLU A 58 14.11 -1.11 -8.30
N TYR A 59 12.89 -1.14 -7.79
CA TYR A 59 12.60 -0.59 -6.47
C TYR A 59 13.40 -1.33 -5.40
N MET A 60 13.40 -2.66 -5.46
CA MET A 60 14.09 -3.47 -4.47
C MET A 60 15.59 -3.25 -4.49
N GLN A 61 16.16 -3.06 -5.68
CA GLN A 61 17.60 -2.78 -5.78
C GLN A 61 17.94 -1.47 -5.08
N ALA A 62 17.08 -0.49 -5.20
CA ALA A 62 17.31 0.82 -4.59
C ALA A 62 17.11 0.80 -3.08
N LEU A 63 16.21 -0.02 -2.58
CA LEU A 63 15.77 0.02 -1.19
C LEU A 63 16.03 -1.27 -0.41
N GLU A 64 16.92 -2.10 -0.88
CA GLU A 64 17.03 -3.45 -0.32
C GLU A 64 17.37 -3.48 1.16
N THR A 65 17.93 -2.41 1.71
CA THR A 65 18.24 -2.36 3.13
C THR A 65 17.21 -1.59 3.94
N GLN A 66 16.11 -1.19 3.31
CA GLN A 66 15.09 -0.37 3.97
C GLN A 66 13.91 -1.23 4.41
N GLU A 67 13.19 -0.73 5.43
CA GLU A 67 11.98 -1.40 5.89
C GLU A 67 10.94 -1.52 4.79
N ALA A 68 10.89 -0.54 3.91
CA ALA A 68 9.96 -0.56 2.79
C ALA A 68 10.17 -1.79 1.92
N ALA A 69 11.43 -2.11 1.67
CA ALA A 69 11.76 -3.27 0.86
C ALA A 69 11.31 -4.56 1.53
N ALA A 70 11.48 -4.64 2.85
CA ALA A 70 11.07 -5.83 3.58
C ALA A 70 9.55 -6.01 3.51
N THR A 71 8.81 -4.92 3.67
CA THR A 71 7.34 -4.96 3.60
C THR A 71 6.89 -5.43 2.22
N ALA A 72 7.49 -4.88 1.18
CA ALA A 72 7.12 -5.23 -0.19
C ALA A 72 7.45 -6.70 -0.50
N ARG A 73 8.60 -7.15 -0.05
CA ARG A 73 9.03 -8.53 -0.28
C ARG A 73 8.08 -9.52 0.38
N LEU A 74 7.76 -9.24 1.63
CA LEU A 74 6.87 -10.11 2.37
C LEU A 74 5.50 -10.19 1.72
N TYR A 75 4.98 -9.06 1.28
CA TYR A 75 3.71 -9.06 0.59
C TYR A 75 3.74 -9.90 -0.67
N LYS A 76 4.79 -9.75 -1.47
CA LYS A 76 4.91 -10.52 -2.71
C LYS A 76 4.91 -12.02 -2.44
N GLU A 77 5.58 -12.43 -1.39
CA GLU A 77 5.61 -13.85 -1.03
C GLU A 77 4.23 -14.33 -0.59
N GLN A 78 3.57 -13.57 0.23
CA GLN A 78 2.28 -13.98 0.77
C GLN A 78 1.18 -13.97 -0.27
N ALA A 79 1.28 -13.12 -1.27
CA ALA A 79 0.26 -12.97 -2.30
C ALA A 79 0.58 -13.73 -3.58
N ALA A 80 1.54 -14.63 -3.55
CA ALA A 80 2.01 -15.30 -4.76
C ALA A 80 0.91 -16.09 -5.47
N ASP A 81 -0.09 -16.57 -4.75
CA ASP A 81 -1.18 -17.36 -5.33
C ASP A 81 -2.40 -16.52 -5.71
N ILE A 82 -2.35 -15.20 -5.53
CA ILE A 82 -3.51 -14.33 -5.76
C ILE A 82 -3.25 -13.49 -7.01
N PRO A 83 -4.21 -13.44 -7.94
CA PRO A 83 -4.02 -12.59 -9.13
C PRO A 83 -3.94 -11.12 -8.74
N GLY A 84 -3.05 -10.41 -9.39
CA GLY A 84 -2.84 -8.99 -9.12
C GLY A 84 -1.39 -8.65 -9.09
N GLU A 85 -1.09 -7.40 -8.75
CA GLU A 85 0.29 -6.90 -8.74
C GLU A 85 0.56 -6.01 -7.57
N LEU A 86 1.84 -5.85 -7.28
CA LEU A 86 2.29 -4.84 -6.34
C LEU A 86 2.66 -3.59 -7.15
N LEU A 87 1.98 -2.49 -6.84
CA LEU A 87 2.18 -1.22 -7.52
C LEU A 87 2.98 -0.31 -6.63
N ILE A 88 3.93 0.39 -7.21
CA ILE A 88 4.77 1.33 -6.49
C ILE A 88 4.52 2.72 -7.08
N ALA A 89 4.27 3.69 -6.21
CA ALA A 89 4.07 5.06 -6.63
C ALA A 89 4.84 5.99 -5.72
N SER A 90 5.09 7.20 -6.18
CA SER A 90 5.80 8.19 -5.38
C SER A 90 4.95 9.45 -5.29
N GLY A 91 4.90 10.05 -4.10
CA GLY A 91 4.12 11.26 -3.91
C GLY A 91 3.46 11.27 -2.54
N ASP A 92 2.40 12.05 -2.42
CA ASP A 92 1.62 12.10 -1.19
C ASP A 92 0.84 10.80 -1.04
N VAL A 93 0.96 10.19 0.14
CA VAL A 93 0.40 8.85 0.36
C VAL A 93 -1.09 8.81 0.08
N VAL A 94 -1.85 9.72 0.66
CA VAL A 94 -3.30 9.69 0.52
C VAL A 94 -3.73 9.98 -0.91
N GLU A 95 -3.08 10.95 -1.55
CA GLU A 95 -3.44 11.30 -2.91
C GLU A 95 -3.15 10.17 -3.89
N GLU A 96 -2.03 9.49 -3.71
CA GLU A 96 -1.69 8.37 -4.58
C GLU A 96 -2.64 7.20 -4.38
N ILE A 97 -3.05 6.95 -3.15
CA ILE A 97 -4.03 5.91 -2.87
C ILE A 97 -5.36 6.25 -3.57
N ARG A 98 -5.81 7.49 -3.46
CA ARG A 98 -7.07 7.89 -4.08
C ARG A 98 -7.01 7.82 -5.59
N LYS A 99 -5.89 8.23 -6.15
CA LYS A 99 -5.68 8.20 -7.58
C LYS A 99 -5.78 6.79 -8.12
N GLU A 100 -5.10 5.86 -7.48
CA GLU A 100 -5.14 4.48 -7.92
C GLU A 100 -6.52 3.87 -7.69
N ALA A 101 -7.13 4.15 -6.53
CA ALA A 101 -8.43 3.57 -6.20
C ALA A 101 -9.53 4.00 -7.17
N ALA A 102 -9.34 5.11 -7.86
CA ALA A 102 -10.30 5.58 -8.85
C ALA A 102 -10.25 4.81 -10.15
N ASN A 103 -9.34 3.85 -10.28
CA ASN A 103 -9.13 3.11 -11.52
C ASN A 103 -9.95 1.82 -11.60
N GLY A 104 -11.21 1.88 -11.21
CA GLY A 104 -12.11 0.74 -11.42
C GLY A 104 -12.06 -0.32 -10.34
N TYR A 105 -11.66 0.04 -9.15
CA TYR A 105 -11.66 -0.88 -8.02
C TYR A 105 -13.05 -0.96 -7.38
N ASP A 106 -13.35 -2.13 -6.85
CA ASP A 106 -14.60 -2.34 -6.12
C ASP A 106 -14.44 -2.09 -4.65
N LEU A 107 -13.24 -2.26 -4.13
CA LEU A 107 -13.00 -2.13 -2.69
C LEU A 107 -11.58 -1.65 -2.44
N LEU A 108 -11.46 -0.70 -1.52
CA LEU A 108 -10.16 -0.24 -1.02
C LEU A 108 -10.03 -0.70 0.43
N ILE A 109 -8.94 -1.40 0.74
CA ILE A 109 -8.67 -1.85 2.11
C ILE A 109 -7.55 -0.99 2.69
N LEU A 110 -7.80 -0.45 3.86
CA LEU A 110 -6.94 0.57 4.45
C LEU A 110 -6.82 0.31 5.95
N SER A 111 -5.61 0.44 6.48
CA SER A 111 -5.40 0.34 7.93
C SER A 111 -5.87 1.59 8.64
N ASN A 112 -6.33 1.44 9.85
CA ASN A 112 -6.73 2.56 10.70
C ASN A 112 -6.03 2.44 12.05
N PRO A 113 -4.95 3.18 12.30
CA PRO A 113 -4.28 4.12 11.40
C PRO A 113 -3.35 3.43 10.40
N LEU A 114 -3.01 4.15 9.36
CA LEU A 114 -2.04 3.67 8.39
C LEU A 114 -0.65 3.76 9.02
N ARG A 115 0.09 2.66 8.97
CA ARG A 115 1.39 2.58 9.64
C ARG A 115 2.49 2.30 8.63
N ARG A 116 3.52 3.13 8.66
CA ARG A 116 4.61 3.04 7.70
C ARG A 116 5.93 3.22 8.44
N GLY A 117 6.47 2.09 8.93
CA GLY A 117 7.66 2.15 9.74
C GLY A 117 7.37 2.88 11.04
N LEU A 118 8.10 3.96 11.27
CA LEU A 118 7.89 4.76 12.48
C LEU A 118 6.77 5.78 12.33
N GLU A 119 6.30 5.97 11.13
CA GLU A 119 5.26 6.96 10.87
C GLU A 119 3.88 6.36 11.04
N ILE A 120 3.02 7.06 11.77
CA ILE A 120 1.63 6.66 11.95
C ILE A 120 0.78 7.79 11.40
N MET A 121 0.03 7.48 10.34
CA MET A 121 -0.78 8.49 9.65
C MET A 121 -2.22 8.39 10.11
N ARG A 122 -2.52 9.09 11.19
CA ARG A 122 -3.86 9.00 11.79
C ARG A 122 -4.94 9.69 10.97
N ASP A 123 -4.56 10.68 10.18
CA ASP A 123 -5.54 11.44 9.39
C ASP A 123 -5.78 10.84 8.01
N ALA A 124 -5.04 9.78 7.63
CA ALA A 124 -5.21 9.19 6.30
C ALA A 124 -6.64 8.71 6.08
N VAL A 125 -7.21 8.04 7.08
CA VAL A 125 -8.57 7.52 6.99
C VAL A 125 -9.57 8.66 6.77
N THR A 126 -9.45 9.73 7.55
CA THR A 126 -10.34 10.87 7.42
C THR A 126 -10.25 11.48 6.04
N ARG A 127 -9.04 11.64 5.53
CA ARG A 127 -8.83 12.25 4.23
C ARG A 127 -9.42 11.40 3.10
N VAL A 128 -9.25 10.08 3.19
CA VAL A 128 -9.83 9.18 2.19
C VAL A 128 -11.33 9.16 2.29
N ALA A 129 -11.87 9.14 3.52
CA ALA A 129 -13.31 9.02 3.73
C ALA A 129 -14.10 10.23 3.28
N LYS A 130 -13.45 11.38 3.17
CA LYS A 130 -14.15 12.60 2.73
C LYS A 130 -14.69 12.46 1.32
N LYS A 131 -13.93 11.83 0.45
CA LYS A 131 -14.34 11.60 -0.93
C LYS A 131 -13.84 10.23 -1.34
N PRO A 132 -14.49 9.17 -0.86
CA PRO A 132 -14.00 7.83 -1.17
C PRO A 132 -14.21 7.51 -2.63
N PRO A 133 -13.20 7.00 -3.32
CA PRO A 133 -13.31 6.67 -4.74
C PRO A 133 -14.10 5.38 -4.99
N CYS A 134 -14.25 4.55 -3.96
CA CYS A 134 -14.99 3.31 -4.03
C CYS A 134 -15.31 2.92 -2.59
N ASP A 135 -15.89 1.75 -2.39
CA ASP A 135 -16.15 1.26 -1.04
C ASP A 135 -14.83 1.09 -0.31
N VAL A 136 -14.82 1.38 0.99
CA VAL A 136 -13.60 1.34 1.78
C VAL A 136 -13.82 0.45 3.00
N LEU A 137 -12.90 -0.49 3.19
CA LEU A 137 -12.90 -1.35 4.38
C LEU A 137 -11.73 -0.94 5.26
N LEU A 138 -12.03 -0.59 6.50
CA LEU A 138 -11.02 -0.18 7.45
C LEU A 138 -10.69 -1.32 8.38
N ILE A 139 -9.41 -1.63 8.50
CA ILE A 139 -8.95 -2.69 9.40
C ILE A 139 -8.23 -2.02 10.56
N MET A 140 -8.69 -2.32 11.76
CA MET A 140 -8.06 -1.77 12.96
C MET A 140 -6.64 -2.26 13.07
N ALA A 141 -5.73 -1.36 13.34
CA ALA A 141 -4.36 -1.76 13.61
C ALA A 141 -4.32 -2.60 14.89
N ALA A 142 -3.45 -3.61 14.89
CA ALA A 142 -3.32 -4.45 16.07
C ALA A 142 -2.84 -3.61 17.24
N GLU A 143 -3.55 -3.72 18.35
CA GLU A 143 -3.16 -2.98 19.54
C GLU A 143 -2.07 -3.71 20.29
N LYS A 144 -1.15 -2.95 20.81
CA LYS A 144 -0.14 -3.53 21.69
C LYS A 144 -0.66 -3.56 23.09
N LEU A 145 -0.57 -4.69 23.68
CA LEU A 145 -1.03 -4.83 25.04
C LEU A 145 0.13 -5.00 25.98
#